data_c5f969d08a80b4bc9c2feea617fbffb0
#
_entry.id   c5f969d08a80b4bc9c2feea617fbffb0
#
_cell.length_a   1.000
_cell.length_b   1.000
_cell.length_c   1.000
_cell.angle_alpha   90.00
_cell.angle_beta   90.00
_cell.angle_gamma   90.00
#
_symmetry.space_group_name_H-M   'P 1'
#
loop_
_entity.id
_entity.type
_entity.pdbx_description
1 polymer ?
#
loop_
_entity_poly.entity_id
_entity_poly.type
_entity_poly.pdbx_seq_one_letter_code
_entity_poly.pdbx_strand_id
1 'polypeptide(L)'
;MNLKNIFINKAPSSHDLVLIGGGHSQITVLKKFGMKPVPGLKITLINKNSTSSYSGMIPGYIAGTYCRDDTQINLLNLCKFANARLITDDVTGIDILAREIYLKNRSPVYYDTLSINSGGEPDINEIKGAKKYSIPIKPISNFIQVFDEIKNKIKRINKVSMTIIGGGAGGVEI
;
A
#
# COMPACT_ATOMS: atom_id res chain seq x y z
N MET A 1 -33.88 49.89 8.95
CA MET A 1 -33.80 48.62 8.21
C MET A 1 -32.39 48.14 8.35
N ASN A 2 -32.15 47.10 9.18
CA ASN A 2 -30.82 46.72 9.68
C ASN A 2 -30.25 45.56 8.84
N LEU A 3 -29.34 45.88 7.90
CA LEU A 3 -28.72 44.95 6.95
C LEU A 3 -27.55 44.15 7.58
N LYS A 4 -27.68 43.68 8.80
CA LYS A 4 -26.62 42.97 9.53
C LYS A 4 -26.77 41.45 9.56
N ASN A 5 -27.38 40.83 8.57
CA ASN A 5 -27.34 39.36 8.45
C ASN A 5 -27.05 38.94 6.99
N ILE A 6 -25.95 39.44 6.45
CA ILE A 6 -25.32 38.74 5.35
C ILE A 6 -24.64 37.54 6.00
N PHE A 7 -25.29 36.38 5.88
CA PHE A 7 -24.66 35.11 6.20
C PHE A 7 -23.39 34.99 5.36
N ILE A 8 -22.24 35.26 5.96
CA ILE A 8 -20.99 34.82 5.43
C ILE A 8 -21.03 33.28 5.59
N ASN A 9 -21.53 32.60 4.56
CA ASN A 9 -21.31 31.18 4.42
C ASN A 9 -19.79 31.01 4.32
N LYS A 10 -19.13 30.83 5.47
CA LYS A 10 -17.77 30.29 5.47
C LYS A 10 -17.86 28.98 4.70
N ALA A 11 -17.27 28.93 3.51
CA ALA A 11 -17.09 27.68 2.81
C ALA A 11 -16.50 26.69 3.83
N PRO A 12 -17.06 25.49 3.96
CA PRO A 12 -16.57 24.53 4.93
C PRO A 12 -15.06 24.35 4.67
N SER A 13 -14.25 24.61 5.69
CA SER A 13 -12.82 24.42 5.61
C SER A 13 -12.57 22.96 5.22
N SER A 14 -12.05 22.73 4.02
CA SER A 14 -11.67 21.39 3.60
C SER A 14 -10.26 21.10 4.07
N HIS A 15 -10.01 19.88 4.53
CA HIS A 15 -8.70 19.40 4.94
C HIS A 15 -8.29 18.22 4.04
N ASP A 16 -7.18 18.36 3.36
CA ASP A 16 -6.69 17.35 2.42
C ASP A 16 -5.73 16.38 3.12
N LEU A 17 -6.22 15.17 3.40
CA LEU A 17 -5.43 14.05 3.91
C LEU A 17 -4.95 13.19 2.75
N VAL A 18 -3.64 13.13 2.53
CA VAL A 18 -3.05 12.27 1.53
C VAL A 18 -2.35 11.08 2.18
N LEU A 19 -2.66 9.90 1.65
CA LEU A 19 -2.12 8.61 2.06
C LEU A 19 -1.23 8.09 0.93
N ILE A 20 0.07 7.85 1.19
CA ILE A 20 0.99 7.25 0.21
C ILE A 20 1.21 5.79 0.56
N GLY A 21 0.95 4.91 -0.41
CA GLY A 21 1.08 3.46 -0.29
C GLY A 21 -0.18 2.77 0.23
N GLY A 22 -0.53 1.62 -0.37
CA GLY A 22 -1.68 0.80 0.00
C GLY A 22 -1.38 -0.21 1.10
N GLY A 23 -0.46 0.09 2.02
CA GLY A 23 -0.08 -0.80 3.11
C GLY A 23 -1.17 -0.91 4.19
N HIS A 24 -0.97 -1.84 5.12
CA HIS A 24 -1.95 -2.21 6.15
C HIS A 24 -2.47 -1.01 6.97
N SER A 25 -1.59 -0.08 7.35
CA SER A 25 -1.97 1.11 8.12
C SER A 25 -2.96 1.98 7.35
N GLN A 26 -2.71 2.23 6.05
CA GLN A 26 -3.57 3.06 5.22
C GLN A 26 -4.93 2.38 4.94
N ILE A 27 -4.95 1.06 4.80
CA ILE A 27 -6.19 0.28 4.69
C ILE A 27 -7.05 0.46 5.94
N THR A 28 -6.43 0.41 7.12
CA THR A 28 -7.12 0.63 8.40
C THR A 28 -7.64 2.06 8.51
N VAL A 29 -6.87 3.06 8.07
CA VAL A 29 -7.29 4.47 8.03
C VAL A 29 -8.51 4.64 7.12
N LEU A 30 -8.45 4.14 5.89
CA LEU A 30 -9.57 4.21 4.95
C LEU A 30 -10.82 3.52 5.48
N LYS A 31 -10.68 2.31 6.06
CA LYS A 31 -11.79 1.59 6.69
C LYS A 31 -12.43 2.41 7.81
N LYS A 32 -11.61 3.02 8.66
CA LYS A 32 -12.10 3.82 9.80
C LYS A 32 -12.88 5.05 9.33
N PHE A 33 -12.36 5.79 8.35
CA PHE A 33 -13.05 6.97 7.81
C PHE A 33 -14.26 6.61 6.94
N GLY A 34 -14.27 5.44 6.29
CA GLY A 34 -15.46 4.92 5.62
C GLY A 34 -16.60 4.60 6.60
N MET A 35 -16.27 4.04 7.78
CA MET A 35 -17.25 3.76 8.83
C MET A 35 -17.69 5.03 9.60
N LYS A 36 -16.79 6.01 9.74
CA LYS A 36 -17.03 7.27 10.47
C LYS A 36 -16.51 8.44 9.62
N PRO A 37 -17.26 8.89 8.62
CA PRO A 37 -16.87 10.04 7.80
C PRO A 37 -16.74 11.31 8.64
N VAL A 38 -15.74 12.14 8.32
CA VAL A 38 -15.51 13.44 8.95
C VAL A 38 -15.88 14.52 7.94
N PRO A 39 -16.84 15.41 8.27
CA PRO A 39 -17.22 16.51 7.39
C PRO A 39 -16.02 17.41 7.05
N GLY A 40 -15.87 17.78 5.78
CA GLY A 40 -14.77 18.62 5.31
C GLY A 40 -13.44 17.90 5.10
N LEU A 41 -13.30 16.61 5.49
CA LEU A 41 -12.10 15.82 5.21
C LEU A 41 -12.16 15.24 3.78
N LYS A 42 -11.16 15.56 2.97
CA LYS A 42 -10.92 14.97 1.66
C LYS A 42 -9.77 13.99 1.77
N ILE A 43 -10.00 12.74 1.39
CA ILE A 43 -8.98 11.70 1.47
C ILE A 43 -8.53 11.32 0.08
N THR A 44 -7.21 11.29 -0.15
CA THR A 44 -6.61 10.78 -1.37
C THR A 44 -5.62 9.66 -1.01
N LEU A 45 -5.81 8.50 -1.61
CA LEU A 45 -4.82 7.41 -1.58
C LEU A 45 -4.01 7.44 -2.87
N ILE A 46 -2.68 7.49 -2.76
CA ILE A 46 -1.75 7.36 -3.88
C ILE A 46 -1.04 6.02 -3.74
N ASN A 47 -1.21 5.15 -4.74
CA ASN A 47 -0.55 3.85 -4.76
C ASN A 47 -0.19 3.46 -6.20
N LYS A 48 0.87 2.70 -6.37
CA LYS A 48 1.34 2.27 -7.70
C LYS A 48 0.28 1.46 -8.46
N ASN A 49 -0.45 0.59 -7.76
CA ASN A 49 -1.46 -0.31 -8.33
C ASN A 49 -2.83 -0.07 -7.69
N SER A 50 -3.89 -0.49 -8.36
CA SER A 50 -5.26 -0.47 -7.83
C SER A 50 -5.54 -1.57 -6.79
N THR A 51 -4.58 -2.47 -6.58
CA THR A 51 -4.62 -3.51 -5.55
C THR A 51 -3.39 -3.44 -4.68
N SER A 52 -3.49 -3.98 -3.47
CA SER A 52 -2.36 -4.15 -2.54
C SER A 52 -2.35 -5.55 -1.98
N SER A 53 -1.17 -6.17 -1.93
CA SER A 53 -1.02 -7.49 -1.32
C SER A 53 -1.03 -7.39 0.20
N TYR A 54 -1.82 -8.23 0.85
CA TYR A 54 -1.88 -8.30 2.30
C TYR A 54 -0.84 -9.28 2.85
N SER A 55 0.18 -8.75 3.50
CA SER A 55 1.32 -9.55 3.99
C SER A 55 0.94 -10.65 4.97
N GLY A 56 -0.07 -10.43 5.81
CA GLY A 56 -0.53 -11.41 6.79
C GLY A 56 -1.16 -12.67 6.20
N MET A 57 -1.49 -12.66 4.89
CA MET A 57 -2.03 -13.85 4.20
C MET A 57 -0.97 -14.64 3.43
N ILE A 58 0.26 -14.16 3.37
CA ILE A 58 1.33 -14.81 2.60
C ILE A 58 1.69 -16.21 3.14
N PRO A 59 1.82 -16.43 4.47
CA PRO A 59 2.07 -17.77 4.99
C PRO A 59 0.99 -18.77 4.56
N GLY A 60 -0.28 -18.39 4.67
CA GLY A 60 -1.40 -19.24 4.25
C GLY A 60 -1.45 -19.46 2.71
N TYR A 61 -1.02 -18.48 1.92
CA TYR A 61 -0.86 -18.63 0.48
C TYR A 61 0.25 -19.63 0.12
N ILE A 62 1.39 -19.57 0.80
CA ILE A 62 2.50 -20.52 0.62
C ILE A 62 2.07 -21.92 1.02
N ALA A 63 1.37 -22.07 2.14
CA ALA A 63 0.80 -23.34 2.61
C ALA A 63 -0.33 -23.88 1.71
N GLY A 64 -0.83 -23.08 0.75
CA GLY A 64 -1.93 -23.48 -0.14
C GLY A 64 -3.33 -23.36 0.48
N THR A 65 -3.47 -22.73 1.63
CA THR A 65 -4.77 -22.45 2.29
C THR A 65 -5.55 -21.35 1.57
N TYR A 66 -4.84 -20.37 1.01
CA TYR A 66 -5.42 -19.25 0.26
C TYR A 66 -5.01 -19.30 -1.20
N CYS A 67 -5.89 -18.83 -2.08
CA CYS A 67 -5.51 -18.54 -3.46
C CYS A 67 -4.87 -17.15 -3.60
N ARG A 68 -4.30 -16.86 -4.76
CA ARG A 68 -3.63 -15.57 -5.01
C ARG A 68 -4.56 -14.38 -4.82
N ASP A 69 -5.80 -14.50 -5.29
CA ASP A 69 -6.77 -13.40 -5.23
C ASP A 69 -7.18 -13.07 -3.80
N ASP A 70 -7.21 -14.07 -2.90
CA ASP A 70 -7.49 -13.87 -1.49
C ASP A 70 -6.44 -12.97 -0.80
N THR A 71 -5.21 -12.97 -1.32
CA THR A 71 -4.13 -12.14 -0.78
C THR A 71 -4.18 -10.68 -1.24
N GLN A 72 -5.11 -10.33 -2.13
CA GLN A 72 -5.20 -9.00 -2.75
C GLN A 72 -6.33 -8.18 -2.17
N ILE A 73 -6.04 -6.96 -1.77
CA ILE A 73 -7.03 -5.97 -1.36
C ILE A 73 -7.31 -5.04 -2.53
N ASN A 74 -8.57 -4.94 -2.92
CA ASN A 74 -9.01 -3.99 -3.95
C ASN A 74 -9.10 -2.59 -3.35
N LEU A 75 -8.10 -1.75 -3.67
CA LEU A 75 -8.01 -0.38 -3.16
C LEU A 75 -9.08 0.54 -3.75
N LEU A 76 -9.54 0.28 -4.99
CA LEU A 76 -10.61 1.07 -5.61
C LEU A 76 -11.92 0.92 -4.83
N ASN A 77 -12.28 -0.31 -4.49
CA ASN A 77 -13.50 -0.57 -3.71
C ASN A 77 -13.39 0.02 -2.30
N LEU A 78 -12.23 -0.08 -1.67
CA LEU A 78 -11.98 0.50 -0.36
C LEU A 78 -12.03 2.03 -0.38
N CYS A 79 -11.46 2.67 -1.40
CA CYS A 79 -11.54 4.12 -1.59
C CYS A 79 -12.98 4.58 -1.84
N LYS A 80 -13.76 3.84 -2.66
CA LYS A 80 -15.19 4.13 -2.84
C LYS A 80 -15.96 4.06 -1.52
N PHE A 81 -15.70 3.04 -0.71
CA PHE A 81 -16.31 2.90 0.61
C PHE A 81 -15.95 4.07 1.55
N ALA A 82 -14.71 4.54 1.51
CA ALA A 82 -14.22 5.65 2.32
C ALA A 82 -14.54 7.04 1.74
N ASN A 83 -15.24 7.14 0.62
CA ASN A 83 -15.41 8.37 -0.16
C ASN A 83 -14.07 9.08 -0.42
N ALA A 84 -13.04 8.28 -0.72
CA ALA A 84 -11.67 8.73 -0.98
C ALA A 84 -11.35 8.65 -2.48
N ARG A 85 -10.46 9.52 -2.95
CA ARG A 85 -9.91 9.48 -4.29
C ARG A 85 -8.74 8.48 -4.33
N LEU A 86 -8.72 7.59 -5.32
CA LEU A 86 -7.56 6.75 -5.63
C LEU A 86 -6.78 7.35 -6.80
N ILE A 87 -5.50 7.56 -6.62
CA ILE A 87 -4.54 7.90 -7.68
C ILE A 87 -3.59 6.71 -7.85
N THR A 88 -3.61 6.10 -9.04
CA THR A 88 -2.64 5.06 -9.40
C THR A 88 -1.47 5.70 -10.12
N ASP A 89 -0.36 5.91 -9.39
CA ASP A 89 0.89 6.47 -9.92
C ASP A 89 2.06 6.19 -8.96
N ASP A 90 3.29 6.39 -9.44
CA ASP A 90 4.49 6.37 -8.61
C ASP A 90 4.76 7.76 -8.04
N VAL A 91 5.04 7.84 -6.73
CA VAL A 91 5.52 9.06 -6.07
C VAL A 91 7.01 9.19 -6.33
N THR A 92 7.43 10.34 -6.85
CA THR A 92 8.83 10.62 -7.19
C THR A 92 9.52 11.59 -6.24
N GLY A 93 8.75 12.36 -5.48
CA GLY A 93 9.27 13.32 -4.50
C GLY A 93 8.19 13.95 -3.66
N ILE A 94 8.61 14.63 -2.60
CA ILE A 94 7.74 15.38 -1.68
C ILE A 94 8.41 16.71 -1.38
N ASP A 95 7.71 17.81 -1.59
CA ASP A 95 8.09 19.13 -1.11
C ASP A 95 7.32 19.41 0.19
N ILE A 96 8.06 19.45 1.30
CA ILE A 96 7.49 19.67 2.64
C ILE A 96 7.07 21.13 2.81
N LEU A 97 7.80 22.08 2.21
CA LEU A 97 7.51 23.51 2.35
C LEU A 97 6.31 23.92 1.51
N ALA A 98 6.24 23.45 0.26
CA ALA A 98 5.09 23.66 -0.62
C ALA A 98 3.90 22.76 -0.29
N ARG A 99 4.10 21.71 0.53
CA ARG A 99 3.13 20.64 0.81
C ARG A 99 2.62 19.97 -0.45
N GLU A 100 3.53 19.62 -1.34
CA GLU A 100 3.23 18.99 -2.63
C GLU A 100 3.89 17.62 -2.75
N ILE A 101 3.18 16.70 -3.39
CA ILE A 101 3.65 15.36 -3.72
C ILE A 101 3.81 15.28 -5.22
N TYR A 102 5.03 15.02 -5.68
CA TYR A 102 5.34 14.87 -7.10
C TYR A 102 5.06 13.43 -7.56
N LEU A 103 4.35 13.34 -8.68
CA LEU A 103 3.96 12.09 -9.31
C LEU A 103 4.70 11.92 -10.63
N LYS A 104 4.89 10.67 -11.04
CA LYS A 104 5.64 10.34 -12.26
C LYS A 104 4.90 10.79 -13.53
N ASN A 105 3.58 10.60 -13.58
CA ASN A 105 2.79 10.77 -14.80
C ASN A 105 1.67 11.81 -14.65
N ARG A 106 1.58 12.50 -13.52
CA ARG A 106 0.50 13.46 -13.21
C ARG A 106 1.04 14.72 -12.57
N SER A 107 0.20 15.77 -12.54
CA SER A 107 0.50 17.00 -11.80
C SER A 107 0.65 16.73 -10.30
N PRO A 108 1.43 17.55 -9.57
CA PRO A 108 1.58 17.44 -8.14
C PRO A 108 0.25 17.44 -7.38
N VAL A 109 0.23 16.81 -6.23
CA VAL A 109 -0.94 16.74 -5.33
C VAL A 109 -0.61 17.48 -4.05
N TYR A 110 -1.42 18.48 -3.71
CA TYR A 110 -1.32 19.20 -2.45
C TYR A 110 -1.85 18.36 -1.29
N TYR A 111 -1.31 18.58 -0.08
CA TYR A 111 -1.78 17.98 1.15
C TYR A 111 -1.73 18.95 2.34
N ASP A 112 -2.68 18.83 3.26
CA ASP A 112 -2.61 19.43 4.60
C ASP A 112 -1.95 18.47 5.59
N THR A 113 -2.32 17.18 5.48
CA THR A 113 -1.72 16.09 6.27
C THR A 113 -1.29 14.97 5.34
N LEU A 114 -0.09 14.48 5.55
CA LEU A 114 0.50 13.38 4.80
C LEU A 114 0.78 12.19 5.69
N SER A 115 0.38 11.00 5.25
CA SER A 115 0.72 9.72 5.87
C SER A 115 1.40 8.82 4.86
N ILE A 116 2.57 8.28 5.19
CA ILE A 116 3.39 7.45 4.31
C ILE A 116 3.45 6.01 4.85
N ASN A 117 3.07 5.05 4.01
CA ASN A 117 3.20 3.61 4.27
C ASN A 117 3.55 2.88 2.96
N SER A 118 4.71 3.20 2.44
CA SER A 118 5.23 2.65 1.17
C SER A 118 5.83 1.25 1.31
N GLY A 119 5.92 0.73 2.54
CA GLY A 119 6.60 -0.53 2.84
C GLY A 119 8.12 -0.35 2.99
N GLY A 120 8.81 -1.47 3.15
CA GLY A 120 10.26 -1.54 3.20
C GLY A 120 10.75 -2.76 2.44
N GLU A 121 11.98 -2.71 2.02
CA GLU A 121 12.70 -3.84 1.41
C GLU A 121 13.81 -4.30 2.37
N PRO A 122 14.11 -5.61 2.45
CA PRO A 122 15.25 -6.08 3.22
C PRO A 122 16.55 -5.62 2.54
N ASP A 123 17.51 -5.17 3.33
CA ASP A 123 18.85 -4.92 2.80
C ASP A 123 19.59 -6.25 2.63
N ILE A 124 19.62 -6.71 1.38
CA ILE A 124 20.30 -7.96 1.00
C ILE A 124 21.73 -7.72 0.49
N ASN A 125 22.20 -6.46 0.48
CA ASN A 125 23.53 -6.13 -0.07
C ASN A 125 24.67 -6.56 0.88
N GLU A 126 24.40 -6.61 2.18
CA GLU A 126 25.39 -7.02 3.19
C GLU A 126 25.74 -8.53 3.11
N ILE A 127 24.88 -9.34 2.51
CA ILE A 127 25.09 -10.78 2.42
C ILE A 127 25.65 -11.12 1.03
N LYS A 128 26.89 -11.56 0.96
CA LYS A 128 27.54 -11.91 -0.30
C LYS A 128 26.74 -12.98 -1.06
N GLY A 129 26.32 -12.64 -2.27
CA GLY A 129 25.54 -13.51 -3.15
C GLY A 129 24.02 -13.44 -2.96
N ALA A 130 23.49 -12.85 -1.88
CA ALA A 130 22.05 -12.81 -1.64
C ALA A 130 21.28 -12.18 -2.80
N LYS A 131 21.74 -11.03 -3.32
CA LYS A 131 21.09 -10.37 -4.47
C LYS A 131 20.97 -11.27 -5.71
N LYS A 132 21.90 -12.20 -5.90
CA LYS A 132 21.93 -13.09 -7.09
C LYS A 132 21.17 -14.39 -6.87
N TYR A 133 21.17 -14.91 -5.66
CA TYR A 133 20.76 -16.30 -5.39
C TYR A 133 19.56 -16.41 -4.44
N SER A 134 19.10 -15.31 -3.82
CA SER A 134 17.93 -15.34 -2.96
C SER A 134 16.74 -14.60 -3.58
N ILE A 135 15.58 -14.91 -3.04
CA ILE A 135 14.31 -14.28 -3.39
C ILE A 135 13.84 -13.49 -2.17
N PRO A 136 13.88 -12.16 -2.20
CA PRO A 136 13.39 -11.36 -1.10
C PRO A 136 11.88 -11.50 -0.98
N ILE A 137 11.38 -11.62 0.26
CA ILE A 137 9.93 -11.69 0.53
C ILE A 137 9.25 -10.34 0.28
N LYS A 138 9.99 -9.25 0.36
CA LYS A 138 9.49 -7.90 0.04
C LYS A 138 10.24 -7.32 -1.16
N PRO A 139 9.54 -6.64 -2.07
CA PRO A 139 8.09 -6.36 -2.11
C PRO A 139 7.26 -7.62 -2.33
N ILE A 140 6.14 -7.74 -1.60
CA ILE A 140 5.29 -8.94 -1.60
C ILE A 140 4.73 -9.29 -2.98
N SER A 141 4.41 -8.30 -3.80
CA SER A 141 3.91 -8.51 -5.16
C SER A 141 4.92 -9.27 -6.02
N ASN A 142 6.21 -8.93 -5.91
CA ASN A 142 7.29 -9.61 -6.64
C ASN A 142 7.49 -11.02 -6.09
N PHE A 143 7.47 -11.17 -4.77
CA PHE A 143 7.60 -12.48 -4.13
C PHE A 143 6.52 -13.46 -4.59
N ILE A 144 5.24 -13.05 -4.58
CA ILE A 144 4.12 -13.89 -5.03
C ILE A 144 4.35 -14.36 -6.48
N GLN A 145 4.76 -13.46 -7.38
CA GLN A 145 5.01 -13.82 -8.78
C GLN A 145 6.11 -14.86 -8.90
N VAL A 146 7.26 -14.65 -8.25
CA VAL A 146 8.39 -15.58 -8.30
C VAL A 146 8.06 -16.90 -7.62
N PHE A 147 7.30 -16.87 -6.52
CA PHE A 147 6.86 -18.07 -5.82
C PHE A 147 5.95 -18.95 -6.70
N ASP A 148 5.04 -18.34 -7.47
CA ASP A 148 4.19 -19.06 -8.43
C ASP A 148 5.02 -19.76 -9.52
N GLU A 149 6.05 -19.09 -10.03
CA GLU A 149 6.97 -19.68 -11.00
C GLU A 149 7.72 -20.88 -10.40
N ILE A 150 8.19 -20.74 -9.15
CA ILE A 150 8.88 -21.83 -8.43
C ILE A 150 7.91 -22.98 -8.19
N LYS A 151 6.71 -22.71 -7.68
CA LYS A 151 5.68 -23.73 -7.43
C LYS A 151 5.38 -24.55 -8.69
N ASN A 152 5.34 -23.89 -9.85
CA ASN A 152 5.13 -24.59 -11.13
C ASN A 152 6.33 -25.42 -11.58
N LYS A 153 7.55 -24.95 -11.30
CA LYS A 153 8.80 -25.72 -11.59
C LYS A 153 8.91 -26.94 -10.68
N ILE A 154 8.61 -26.78 -9.39
CA ILE A 154 8.72 -27.84 -8.37
C ILE A 154 7.79 -29.03 -8.67
N LYS A 155 6.60 -28.79 -9.24
CA LYS A 155 5.66 -29.86 -9.61
C LYS A 155 6.28 -30.92 -10.54
N ARG A 156 7.41 -30.61 -11.19
CA ARG A 156 8.11 -31.50 -12.14
C ARG A 156 9.37 -32.12 -11.54
N ILE A 157 9.66 -31.88 -10.27
CA ILE A 157 10.91 -32.30 -9.62
C ILE A 157 10.56 -33.13 -8.38
N ASN A 158 11.15 -34.33 -8.26
CA ASN A 158 10.85 -35.25 -7.16
C ASN A 158 11.39 -34.82 -5.78
N LYS A 159 12.40 -33.95 -5.74
CA LYS A 159 13.00 -33.49 -4.48
C LYS A 159 13.51 -32.07 -4.63
N VAL A 160 13.09 -31.20 -3.71
CA VAL A 160 13.52 -29.79 -3.65
C VAL A 160 14.02 -29.50 -2.25
N SER A 161 15.13 -28.78 -2.14
CA SER A 161 15.60 -28.19 -0.89
C SER A 161 15.33 -26.70 -0.92
N MET A 162 14.69 -26.18 0.12
CA MET A 162 14.44 -24.76 0.29
C MET A 162 15.10 -24.31 1.59
N THR A 163 15.84 -23.21 1.53
CA THR A 163 16.48 -22.60 2.68
C THR A 163 15.88 -21.24 2.93
N ILE A 164 15.43 -20.98 4.15
CA ILE A 164 14.93 -19.66 4.59
C ILE A 164 16.07 -18.97 5.34
N ILE A 165 16.38 -17.74 4.94
CA ILE A 165 17.40 -16.92 5.58
C ILE A 165 16.73 -15.84 6.39
N GLY A 166 16.95 -15.84 7.72
CA GLY A 166 16.39 -14.92 8.67
C GLY A 166 15.39 -15.56 9.63
N GLY A 167 15.64 -15.41 10.93
CA GLY A 167 14.81 -15.94 12.02
C GLY A 167 13.83 -14.92 12.62
N GLY A 168 13.54 -13.83 11.92
CA GLY A 168 12.48 -12.90 12.31
C GLY A 168 11.09 -13.48 12.06
N ALA A 169 10.04 -12.77 12.51
CA ALA A 169 8.65 -13.23 12.40
C ALA A 169 8.30 -13.74 10.99
N GLY A 170 8.62 -12.96 9.94
CA GLY A 170 8.35 -13.36 8.56
C GLY A 170 9.07 -14.64 8.12
N GLY A 171 10.31 -14.88 8.59
CA GLY A 171 11.06 -16.09 8.27
C GLY A 171 10.56 -17.34 9.01
N VAL A 172 9.94 -17.14 10.18
CA VAL A 172 9.35 -18.23 10.96
C VAL A 172 7.95 -18.60 10.44
N GLU A 173 7.20 -17.65 9.92
CA GLU A 173 5.85 -17.86 9.39
C GLU A 173 5.82 -18.51 8.00
N ILE A 174 6.90 -18.41 7.23
CA ILE A 174 7.03 -18.95 5.87
C ILE A 174 7.61 -20.37 5.89
#